data_3253e69784dd04be2773c9c52d868935
#
_entry.id   3253e69784dd04be2773c9c52d868935
#
_cell.length_a   1.000
_cell.length_b   1.000
_cell.length_c   1.000
_cell.angle_alpha   90.00
_cell.angle_beta   90.00
_cell.angle_gamma   90.00
#
_symmetry.space_group_name_H-M   'P 1'
#
loop_
_entity.id
_entity.type
_entity.pdbx_description
1 polymer ?
#
loop_
_entity_poly.entity_id
_entity_poly.type
_entity_poly.pdbx_seq_one_letter_code
_entity_poly.pdbx_strand_id
1 'polypeptide(L)'
;MSSRSDIPNRLIYTCNCGWIDIGHLVSVEKPSNRHASAAYLWKDVSLERGLQVTGKPDHHLVMYRQGMRKFGLSRDFTKFYFIRKGLPLATQRSVALAIFKEVSLGFEDVQASLSAFTDSGFSEEDLVSNLLGFYVAVLGNVDWRNHCKPVSAEASRVVWDTLGPVGSRKNRQFVPKLHACEECKTKHHITQPHFPPIFSSIRPAQQGADFFEATGSTPGLPVPVHMLSTLFV
;
A
#
# COMPACT_ATOMS: atom_id res chain seq x y z
N MET A 1 -6.13 14.92 -3.90
CA MET A 1 -5.77 14.87 -5.33
C MET A 1 -4.39 15.46 -5.48
N SER A 2 -3.53 14.76 -6.20
CA SER A 2 -2.21 15.27 -6.57
C SER A 2 -2.36 16.35 -7.62
N SER A 3 -1.55 17.40 -7.52
CA SER A 3 -1.54 18.57 -8.41
C SER A 3 -0.15 18.78 -8.99
N ARG A 4 -0.05 19.59 -10.04
CA ARG A 4 1.23 19.95 -10.66
C ARG A 4 2.19 20.64 -9.68
N SER A 5 1.66 21.38 -8.69
CA SER A 5 2.45 22.03 -7.64
C SER A 5 3.06 21.06 -6.63
N ASP A 6 2.57 19.82 -6.56
CA ASP A 6 3.15 18.79 -5.70
C ASP A 6 4.50 18.25 -6.23
N ILE A 7 4.85 18.59 -7.48
CA ILE A 7 6.13 18.21 -8.10
C ILE A 7 7.23 19.22 -7.68
N PRO A 8 8.39 18.77 -7.15
CA PRO A 8 8.78 17.36 -6.88
C PRO A 8 8.60 16.94 -5.43
N ASN A 9 7.99 17.77 -4.58
CA ASN A 9 8.02 17.57 -3.12
C ASN A 9 7.26 16.33 -2.67
N ARG A 10 6.16 16.03 -3.34
CA ARG A 10 5.31 14.90 -3.05
C ARG A 10 5.17 13.95 -4.23
N LEU A 11 5.04 14.49 -5.44
CA LEU A 11 4.79 13.71 -6.65
C LEU A 11 6.03 13.77 -7.56
N ILE A 12 6.52 12.62 -7.99
CA ILE A 12 7.68 12.52 -8.88
C ILE A 12 7.44 11.44 -9.95
N TYR A 13 7.88 11.73 -11.18
CA TYR A 13 7.93 10.70 -12.21
C TYR A 13 9.23 9.91 -12.14
N THR A 14 9.16 8.60 -12.42
CA THR A 14 10.30 7.69 -12.41
C THR A 14 10.30 6.82 -13.67
N CYS A 15 11.48 6.45 -14.14
CA CYS A 15 11.61 5.72 -15.40
C CYS A 15 11.00 4.30 -15.34
N ASN A 16 11.18 3.60 -14.23
CA ASN A 16 10.81 2.19 -14.11
C ASN A 16 9.55 1.94 -13.26
N CYS A 17 9.07 2.94 -12.53
CA CYS A 17 7.92 2.79 -11.63
C CYS A 17 6.80 3.79 -11.94
N GLY A 18 6.92 4.60 -13.01
CA GLY A 18 5.93 5.60 -13.37
C GLY A 18 5.82 6.71 -12.32
N TRP A 19 4.63 7.24 -12.12
CA TRP A 19 4.37 8.24 -11.09
C TRP A 19 4.40 7.64 -9.68
N ILE A 20 5.04 8.35 -8.77
CA ILE A 20 5.14 7.98 -7.34
C ILE A 20 4.70 9.16 -6.48
N ASP A 21 3.77 8.91 -5.56
CA ASP A 21 3.46 9.78 -4.43
C ASP A 21 4.38 9.40 -3.25
N ILE A 22 5.34 10.27 -2.93
CA ILE A 22 6.32 10.04 -1.86
C ILE A 22 5.61 9.93 -0.49
N GLY A 23 4.47 10.62 -0.31
CA GLY A 23 3.70 10.54 0.92
C GLY A 23 3.10 9.16 1.17
N HIS A 24 2.74 8.44 0.10
CA HIS A 24 2.26 7.05 0.17
C HIS A 24 3.42 6.05 0.31
N LEU A 25 4.56 6.35 -0.28
CA LEU A 25 5.74 5.49 -0.24
C LEU A 25 6.43 5.52 1.12
N VAL A 26 6.61 6.72 1.69
CA VAL A 26 7.27 6.87 2.99
C VAL A 26 6.22 6.74 4.09
N SER A 27 5.97 5.51 4.46
CA SER A 27 5.12 5.16 5.60
C SER A 27 5.86 5.51 6.90
N VAL A 28 5.78 6.78 7.32
CA VAL A 28 6.34 7.20 8.60
C VAL A 28 5.53 6.56 9.72
N GLU A 29 6.21 5.76 10.55
CA GLU A 29 5.63 5.22 11.76
C GLU A 29 5.30 6.35 12.74
N LYS A 30 4.04 6.73 12.79
CA LYS A 30 3.51 7.66 13.80
C LYS A 30 2.49 6.91 14.65
N PRO A 31 2.40 7.19 15.97
CA PRO A 31 1.36 6.58 16.81
C PRO A 31 -0.05 6.74 16.23
N SER A 32 -0.33 7.88 15.57
CA SER A 32 -1.60 8.15 14.89
C SER A 32 -1.87 7.27 13.66
N ASN A 33 -0.83 6.59 13.11
CA ASN A 33 -0.94 5.70 11.94
C ASN A 33 -0.83 4.22 12.32
N ARG A 34 -0.89 3.90 13.62
CA ARG A 34 -0.91 2.50 14.07
C ARG A 34 -2.04 1.78 13.33
N HIS A 35 -1.73 0.57 12.86
CA HIS A 35 -2.61 -0.27 12.04
C HIS A 35 -2.94 0.27 10.63
N ALA A 36 -2.37 1.41 10.21
CA ALA A 36 -2.64 2.04 8.92
C ALA A 36 -1.41 2.10 7.99
N SER A 37 -0.24 1.66 8.42
CA SER A 37 0.96 1.65 7.57
C SER A 37 1.45 0.23 7.31
N ALA A 38 2.09 0.02 6.14
CA ALA A 38 2.71 -1.25 5.81
C ALA A 38 3.79 -1.67 6.82
N ALA A 39 4.49 -0.69 7.42
CA ALA A 39 5.50 -0.95 8.44
C ALA A 39 4.88 -1.50 9.75
N TYR A 40 3.73 -0.98 10.18
CA TYR A 40 3.01 -1.54 11.33
C TYR A 40 2.44 -2.91 11.02
N LEU A 41 1.80 -3.09 9.87
CA LEU A 41 1.34 -4.41 9.45
C LEU A 41 2.48 -5.43 9.49
N TRP A 42 3.64 -5.07 8.94
CA TRP A 42 4.82 -5.94 8.95
C TRP A 42 5.27 -6.27 10.37
N LYS A 43 5.32 -5.30 11.27
CA LYS A 43 5.66 -5.53 12.69
C LYS A 43 4.65 -6.43 13.38
N ASP A 44 3.36 -6.21 13.15
CA ASP A 44 2.31 -7.03 13.76
C ASP A 44 2.37 -8.48 13.28
N VAL A 45 2.69 -8.70 12.01
CA VAL A 45 2.85 -10.05 11.44
C VAL A 45 4.16 -10.70 11.87
N SER A 46 5.30 -10.00 11.73
CA SER A 46 6.63 -10.59 11.91
C SER A 46 7.03 -10.77 13.37
N LEU A 47 6.49 -9.95 14.27
CA LEU A 47 6.75 -9.99 15.71
C LEU A 47 5.56 -10.55 16.51
N GLU A 48 4.53 -11.05 15.82
CA GLU A 48 3.32 -11.63 16.42
C GLU A 48 2.66 -10.72 17.45
N ARG A 49 2.66 -9.39 17.16
CA ARG A 49 2.16 -8.34 18.06
C ARG A 49 0.65 -8.15 18.05
N GLY A 50 -0.08 -8.96 17.27
CA GLY A 50 -1.52 -8.94 17.25
C GLY A 50 -2.16 -9.34 18.58
N LEU A 51 -3.45 -9.08 18.70
CA LEU A 51 -4.24 -9.44 19.89
C LEU A 51 -4.28 -10.97 20.07
N GLN A 52 -4.02 -11.42 21.30
CA GLN A 52 -4.18 -12.84 21.65
C GLN A 52 -5.65 -13.13 21.91
N VAL A 53 -6.20 -14.16 21.25
CA VAL A 53 -7.60 -14.56 21.38
C VAL A 53 -7.68 -15.96 22.01
N THR A 54 -8.33 -16.05 23.16
CA THR A 54 -8.40 -17.31 23.95
C THR A 54 -8.94 -18.50 23.15
N GLY A 55 -9.94 -18.27 22.28
CA GLY A 55 -10.50 -19.33 21.44
C GLY A 55 -9.62 -19.77 20.26
N LYS A 56 -8.43 -19.14 20.07
CA LYS A 56 -7.49 -19.42 18.98
C LYS A 56 -6.04 -19.26 19.45
N PRO A 57 -5.56 -20.12 20.36
CA PRO A 57 -4.26 -19.96 21.03
C PRO A 57 -3.08 -19.96 20.03
N ASP A 58 -3.23 -20.69 18.90
CA ASP A 58 -2.20 -20.82 17.87
C ASP A 58 -2.18 -19.67 16.85
N HIS A 59 -3.04 -18.68 17.04
CA HIS A 59 -3.14 -17.52 16.16
C HIS A 59 -3.05 -16.22 16.99
N HIS A 60 -2.70 -15.15 16.30
CA HIS A 60 -2.88 -13.79 16.79
C HIS A 60 -3.76 -13.01 15.81
N LEU A 61 -4.54 -12.08 16.34
CA LEU A 61 -5.46 -11.27 15.55
C LEU A 61 -4.79 -9.94 15.21
N VAL A 62 -4.68 -9.64 13.92
CA VAL A 62 -4.10 -8.40 13.39
C VAL A 62 -5.19 -7.55 12.78
N MET A 63 -5.18 -6.26 13.08
CA MET A 63 -6.00 -5.24 12.42
C MET A 63 -5.16 -4.49 11.40
N TYR A 64 -5.66 -4.37 10.17
CA TYR A 64 -5.07 -3.47 9.19
C TYR A 64 -6.15 -2.63 8.54
N ARG A 65 -5.87 -1.33 8.41
CA ARG A 65 -6.80 -0.37 7.82
C ARG A 65 -6.07 0.58 6.87
N GLN A 66 -6.81 1.05 5.89
CA GLN A 66 -6.44 2.25 5.15
C GLN A 66 -7.60 3.24 5.23
N GLY A 67 -7.27 4.52 5.30
CA GLY A 67 -8.29 5.53 5.52
C GLY A 67 -7.83 6.89 5.05
N MET A 68 -8.80 7.74 4.77
CA MET A 68 -8.57 9.15 4.47
C MET A 68 -9.40 10.04 5.38
N ARG A 69 -8.87 11.22 5.66
CA ARG A 69 -9.59 12.29 6.33
C ARG A 69 -9.59 13.53 5.43
N LYS A 70 -10.78 13.95 5.00
CA LYS A 70 -10.93 15.12 4.13
C LYS A 70 -12.19 15.89 4.51
N PHE A 71 -12.09 17.20 4.66
CA PHE A 71 -13.23 18.08 5.01
C PHE A 71 -14.03 17.63 6.23
N GLY A 72 -13.36 17.11 7.27
CA GLY A 72 -14.04 16.62 8.48
C GLY A 72 -14.66 15.22 8.36
N LEU A 73 -14.71 14.64 7.17
CA LEU A 73 -15.17 13.28 6.94
C LEU A 73 -13.99 12.30 7.02
N SER A 74 -14.13 11.25 7.81
CA SER A 74 -13.23 10.10 7.84
C SER A 74 -13.90 8.93 7.14
N ARG A 75 -13.14 8.22 6.32
CA ARG A 75 -13.54 6.96 5.69
C ARG A 75 -12.39 5.99 5.79
N ASP A 76 -12.66 4.87 6.39
CA ASP A 76 -11.66 3.82 6.61
C ASP A 76 -12.17 2.51 6.03
N PHE A 77 -11.28 1.75 5.42
CA PHE A 77 -11.50 0.35 5.10
C PHE A 77 -10.63 -0.48 6.05
N THR A 78 -11.28 -1.22 6.95
CA THR A 78 -10.64 -1.94 8.04
C THR A 78 -10.98 -3.41 7.94
N LYS A 79 -9.97 -4.26 8.05
CA LYS A 79 -10.13 -5.71 8.14
C LYS A 79 -9.32 -6.28 9.29
N PHE A 80 -9.73 -7.47 9.75
CA PHE A 80 -9.11 -8.22 10.84
C PHE A 80 -8.74 -9.61 10.34
N TYR A 81 -7.54 -10.07 10.69
CA TYR A 81 -7.04 -11.36 10.23
C TYR A 81 -6.46 -12.15 11.38
N PHE A 82 -6.87 -13.40 11.49
CA PHE A 82 -6.14 -14.39 12.30
C PHE A 82 -4.93 -14.86 11.52
N ILE A 83 -3.76 -14.79 12.14
CA ILE A 83 -2.49 -15.23 11.55
C ILE A 83 -1.90 -16.29 12.47
N ARG A 84 -1.54 -17.43 11.91
CA ARG A 84 -0.90 -18.52 12.66
C ARG A 84 0.45 -18.08 13.22
N LYS A 85 0.75 -18.47 14.46
CA LYS A 85 2.04 -18.20 15.10
C LYS A 85 3.13 -19.11 14.56
N GLY A 86 4.38 -18.69 14.69
CA GLY A 86 5.55 -19.47 14.29
C GLY A 86 5.71 -19.67 12.78
N LEU A 87 5.07 -18.82 11.94
CA LEU A 87 5.25 -18.90 10.50
C LEU A 87 6.70 -18.57 10.09
N PRO A 88 7.27 -19.30 9.10
CA PRO A 88 8.56 -18.94 8.52
C PRO A 88 8.54 -17.51 7.93
N LEU A 89 9.67 -16.81 7.94
CA LEU A 89 9.81 -15.44 7.47
C LEU A 89 9.26 -15.22 6.05
N ALA A 90 9.49 -16.18 5.14
CA ALA A 90 8.98 -16.10 3.77
C ALA A 90 7.45 -16.14 3.74
N THR A 91 6.83 -17.00 4.57
CA THR A 91 5.37 -17.10 4.70
C THR A 91 4.79 -15.83 5.36
N GLN A 92 5.43 -15.31 6.41
CA GLN A 92 5.02 -14.04 7.03
C GLN A 92 4.99 -12.90 6.02
N ARG A 93 6.01 -12.78 5.16
CA ARG A 93 6.06 -11.79 4.07
C ARG A 93 4.91 -11.97 3.07
N SER A 94 4.62 -13.21 2.71
CA SER A 94 3.52 -13.55 1.78
C SER A 94 2.15 -13.21 2.38
N VAL A 95 1.93 -13.51 3.66
CA VAL A 95 0.71 -13.16 4.40
C VAL A 95 0.55 -11.63 4.51
N ALA A 96 1.62 -10.93 4.92
CA ALA A 96 1.59 -9.47 5.02
C ALA A 96 1.26 -8.82 3.66
N LEU A 97 1.83 -9.33 2.55
CA LEU A 97 1.51 -8.81 1.21
C LEU A 97 0.05 -9.08 0.81
N ALA A 98 -0.49 -10.26 1.15
CA ALA A 98 -1.89 -10.59 0.86
C ALA A 98 -2.84 -9.62 1.57
N ILE A 99 -2.67 -9.44 2.88
CA ILE A 99 -3.46 -8.51 3.71
C ILE A 99 -3.32 -7.07 3.17
N PHE A 100 -2.09 -6.63 2.92
CA PHE A 100 -1.82 -5.30 2.39
C PHE A 100 -2.55 -5.04 1.08
N LYS A 101 -2.45 -5.96 0.10
CA LYS A 101 -3.08 -5.80 -1.21
C LYS A 101 -4.60 -5.80 -1.12
N GLU A 102 -5.19 -6.68 -0.32
CA GLU A 102 -6.63 -6.77 -0.14
C GLU A 102 -7.20 -5.48 0.47
N VAL A 103 -6.59 -4.97 1.54
CA VAL A 103 -7.05 -3.74 2.20
C VAL A 103 -6.81 -2.51 1.32
N SER A 104 -5.67 -2.45 0.59
CA SER A 104 -5.40 -1.35 -0.32
C SER A 104 -6.42 -1.28 -1.46
N LEU A 105 -6.77 -2.40 -2.09
CA LEU A 105 -7.80 -2.44 -3.13
C LEU A 105 -9.17 -2.08 -2.59
N GLY A 106 -9.55 -2.65 -1.45
CA GLY A 106 -10.84 -2.34 -0.83
C GLY A 106 -10.99 -0.87 -0.44
N PHE A 107 -9.92 -0.23 0.02
CA PHE A 107 -9.91 1.20 0.31
C PHE A 107 -10.09 2.05 -0.96
N GLU A 108 -9.39 1.71 -2.04
CA GLU A 108 -9.53 2.39 -3.33
C GLU A 108 -10.94 2.23 -3.92
N ASP A 109 -11.58 1.06 -3.75
CA ASP A 109 -12.96 0.84 -4.14
C ASP A 109 -13.94 1.70 -3.33
N VAL A 110 -13.71 1.85 -2.01
CA VAL A 110 -14.49 2.79 -1.18
C VAL A 110 -14.31 4.23 -1.65
N GLN A 111 -13.10 4.65 -1.98
CA GLN A 111 -12.85 5.98 -2.54
C GLN A 111 -13.53 6.18 -3.89
N ALA A 112 -13.47 5.18 -4.77
CA ALA A 112 -14.10 5.24 -6.08
C ALA A 112 -15.63 5.29 -6.01
N SER A 113 -16.25 4.62 -5.03
CA SER A 113 -17.70 4.67 -4.81
C SER A 113 -18.18 6.07 -4.36
N LEU A 114 -17.27 6.88 -3.82
CA LEU A 114 -17.54 8.26 -3.41
C LEU A 114 -17.11 9.28 -4.48
N SER A 115 -16.90 8.86 -5.72
CA SER A 115 -16.34 9.67 -6.81
C SER A 115 -17.14 10.93 -7.11
N ALA A 116 -18.44 10.99 -6.79
CA ALA A 116 -19.23 12.22 -6.87
C ALA A 116 -18.70 13.34 -5.95
N PHE A 117 -17.91 12.98 -4.92
CA PHE A 117 -17.32 13.90 -3.93
C PHE A 117 -15.78 13.89 -3.92
N THR A 118 -15.16 12.85 -4.47
CA THR A 118 -13.70 12.70 -4.49
C THR A 118 -13.28 12.03 -5.79
N ASP A 119 -12.68 12.78 -6.70
CA ASP A 119 -12.12 12.22 -7.95
C ASP A 119 -10.78 11.48 -7.73
N SER A 120 -10.56 10.91 -6.53
CA SER A 120 -9.25 10.43 -6.07
C SER A 120 -9.08 8.91 -6.03
N GLY A 121 -10.13 8.09 -6.20
CA GLY A 121 -9.96 6.64 -6.18
C GLY A 121 -9.18 6.10 -7.37
N PHE A 122 -8.23 5.21 -7.13
CA PHE A 122 -7.39 4.58 -8.15
C PHE A 122 -6.59 5.55 -9.01
N SER A 123 -6.10 6.66 -8.47
CA SER A 123 -5.15 7.51 -9.21
C SER A 123 -3.96 6.69 -9.68
N GLU A 124 -3.32 7.12 -10.78
CA GLU A 124 -2.31 6.32 -11.48
C GLU A 124 -1.17 5.87 -10.56
N GLU A 125 -0.81 6.71 -9.59
CA GLU A 125 0.32 6.53 -8.68
C GLU A 125 0.00 5.73 -7.41
N ASP A 126 -1.27 5.71 -6.96
CA ASP A 126 -1.65 5.30 -5.60
C ASP A 126 -1.21 3.88 -5.25
N LEU A 127 -1.69 2.88 -5.99
CA LEU A 127 -1.40 1.47 -5.69
C LEU A 127 0.08 1.13 -5.88
N VAL A 128 0.75 1.77 -6.83
CA VAL A 128 2.19 1.54 -7.06
C VAL A 128 2.99 2.14 -5.91
N SER A 129 2.72 3.38 -5.51
CA SER A 129 3.40 4.03 -4.39
C SER A 129 3.21 3.27 -3.08
N ASN A 130 1.99 2.81 -2.82
CA ASN A 130 1.67 1.97 -1.67
C ASN A 130 2.47 0.65 -1.70
N LEU A 131 2.56 -0.01 -2.88
CA LEU A 131 3.32 -1.26 -3.02
C LEU A 131 4.81 -1.04 -2.77
N LEU A 132 5.40 0.01 -3.32
CA LEU A 132 6.79 0.36 -3.07
C LEU A 132 7.04 0.57 -1.57
N GLY A 133 6.14 1.31 -0.90
CA GLY A 133 6.18 1.52 0.56
C GLY A 133 6.13 0.21 1.34
N PHE A 134 5.31 -0.74 0.90
CA PHE A 134 5.28 -2.09 1.48
C PHE A 134 6.63 -2.78 1.35
N TYR A 135 7.22 -2.82 0.16
CA TYR A 135 8.51 -3.49 -0.04
C TYR A 135 9.65 -2.84 0.73
N VAL A 136 9.69 -1.51 0.81
CA VAL A 136 10.64 -0.76 1.64
C VAL A 136 10.50 -1.17 3.12
N ALA A 137 9.28 -1.28 3.63
CA ALA A 137 9.02 -1.66 5.02
C ALA A 137 9.40 -3.12 5.32
N VAL A 138 9.07 -4.05 4.41
CA VAL A 138 9.21 -5.50 4.64
C VAL A 138 10.63 -6.01 4.39
N LEU A 139 11.32 -5.44 3.42
CA LEU A 139 12.70 -5.84 3.07
C LEU A 139 13.77 -5.00 3.77
N GLY A 140 13.44 -3.80 4.26
CA GLY A 140 14.31 -2.96 5.10
C GLY A 140 15.38 -2.15 4.36
N ASN A 141 16.02 -2.71 3.35
CA ASN A 141 17.19 -2.12 2.65
C ASN A 141 16.91 -1.84 1.17
N VAL A 142 15.67 -1.57 0.80
CA VAL A 142 15.32 -1.26 -0.59
C VAL A 142 15.55 0.23 -0.87
N ASP A 143 16.58 0.52 -1.63
CA ASP A 143 16.75 1.84 -2.23
C ASP A 143 15.83 1.99 -3.45
N TRP A 144 14.61 2.42 -3.19
CA TRP A 144 13.61 2.60 -4.24
C TRP A 144 14.05 3.60 -5.32
N ARG A 145 14.86 4.62 -4.96
CA ARG A 145 15.36 5.60 -5.91
C ARG A 145 16.28 4.95 -6.92
N ASN A 146 17.16 4.09 -6.46
CA ASN A 146 18.05 3.36 -7.37
C ASN A 146 17.27 2.39 -8.28
N HIS A 147 16.23 1.76 -7.80
CA HIS A 147 15.39 0.85 -8.61
C HIS A 147 14.47 1.59 -9.58
N CYS A 148 13.76 2.61 -9.12
CA CYS A 148 12.75 3.31 -9.91
C CYS A 148 13.32 4.37 -10.84
N LYS A 149 14.55 4.92 -10.55
CA LYS A 149 15.22 5.96 -11.33
C LYS A 149 14.36 7.23 -11.47
N PRO A 150 14.23 8.04 -10.40
CA PRO A 150 13.53 9.32 -10.47
C PRO A 150 14.15 10.27 -11.48
N VAL A 151 13.29 11.00 -12.20
CA VAL A 151 13.74 12.08 -13.10
C VAL A 151 13.70 13.44 -12.39
N SER A 152 14.23 14.48 -13.02
CA SER A 152 14.20 15.82 -12.50
C SER A 152 12.77 16.36 -12.34
N ALA A 153 12.62 17.41 -11.54
CA ALA A 153 11.34 18.11 -11.39
C ALA A 153 10.84 18.64 -12.74
N GLU A 154 11.75 19.12 -13.57
CA GLU A 154 11.42 19.65 -14.90
C GLU A 154 10.89 18.54 -15.81
N ALA A 155 11.60 17.42 -15.91
CA ALA A 155 11.14 16.28 -16.70
C ALA A 155 9.81 15.72 -16.19
N SER A 156 9.60 15.68 -14.86
CA SER A 156 8.31 15.31 -14.27
C SER A 156 7.18 16.24 -14.70
N ARG A 157 7.44 17.57 -14.72
CA ARG A 157 6.44 18.55 -15.20
C ARG A 157 6.13 18.38 -16.69
N VAL A 158 7.12 18.09 -17.52
CA VAL A 158 6.91 17.78 -18.95
C VAL A 158 5.99 16.57 -19.11
N VAL A 159 6.22 15.48 -18.37
CA VAL A 159 5.34 14.31 -18.38
C VAL A 159 3.92 14.68 -17.91
N TRP A 160 3.79 15.47 -16.86
CA TRP A 160 2.50 15.94 -16.36
C TRP A 160 1.75 16.78 -17.42
N ASP A 161 2.42 17.76 -18.01
CA ASP A 161 1.81 18.70 -18.97
C ASP A 161 1.39 17.98 -20.26
N THR A 162 2.12 16.91 -20.63
CA THR A 162 1.79 16.08 -21.81
C THR A 162 0.59 15.17 -21.57
N LEU A 163 0.45 14.60 -20.36
CA LEU A 163 -0.52 13.55 -20.08
C LEU A 163 -1.72 14.02 -19.24
N GLY A 164 -1.61 15.20 -18.63
CA GLY A 164 -2.59 15.72 -17.68
C GLY A 164 -2.48 15.13 -16.28
N PRO A 165 -3.41 15.48 -15.38
CA PRO A 165 -3.40 15.08 -13.98
C PRO A 165 -3.40 13.56 -13.78
N VAL A 166 -2.59 13.06 -12.83
CA VAL A 166 -2.53 11.62 -12.49
C VAL A 166 -3.87 11.08 -12.00
N GLY A 167 -4.67 11.90 -11.30
CA GLY A 167 -5.99 11.51 -10.81
C GLY A 167 -7.01 11.23 -11.90
N SER A 168 -6.84 11.77 -13.12
CA SER A 168 -7.70 11.49 -14.26
C SER A 168 -7.39 10.16 -14.94
N ARG A 169 -6.19 9.61 -14.70
CA ARG A 169 -5.73 8.34 -15.26
C ARG A 169 -5.80 7.26 -14.19
N LYS A 170 -6.77 6.37 -14.29
CA LYS A 170 -7.03 5.34 -13.29
C LYS A 170 -6.14 4.12 -13.47
N ASN A 171 -5.60 3.61 -12.35
CA ASN A 171 -4.81 2.38 -12.31
C ASN A 171 -5.31 1.47 -11.19
N ARG A 172 -5.99 0.39 -11.57
CA ARG A 172 -6.52 -0.62 -10.63
C ARG A 172 -5.56 -1.77 -10.37
N GLN A 173 -4.29 -1.59 -10.73
CA GLN A 173 -3.27 -2.63 -10.61
C GLN A 173 -2.06 -2.12 -9.85
N PHE A 174 -1.35 -3.05 -9.20
CA PHE A 174 -0.06 -2.78 -8.56
C PHE A 174 1.12 -2.81 -9.57
N VAL A 175 0.84 -2.47 -10.82
CA VAL A 175 1.84 -2.40 -11.89
C VAL A 175 1.82 -0.97 -12.43
N PRO A 176 2.99 -0.31 -12.56
CA PRO A 176 3.03 1.08 -13.00
C PRO A 176 2.62 1.23 -14.46
N LYS A 177 2.01 2.37 -14.77
CA LYS A 177 1.91 2.86 -16.13
C LYS A 177 3.17 3.66 -16.44
N LEU A 178 3.89 3.21 -17.47
CA LEU A 178 5.14 3.82 -17.90
C LEU A 178 4.89 4.68 -19.14
N HIS A 179 5.41 5.91 -19.11
CA HIS A 179 5.20 6.89 -20.16
C HIS A 179 6.53 7.32 -20.78
N ALA A 180 6.48 7.82 -22.01
CA ALA A 180 7.67 8.34 -22.66
C ALA A 180 8.24 9.52 -21.87
N CYS A 181 9.53 9.45 -21.59
CA CYS A 181 10.29 10.49 -20.88
C CYS A 181 11.68 10.59 -21.49
N GLU A 182 12.03 11.78 -21.97
CA GLU A 182 13.30 12.01 -22.63
C GLU A 182 14.50 11.86 -21.66
N GLU A 183 14.34 12.35 -20.41
CA GLU A 183 15.40 12.21 -19.41
C GLU A 183 15.69 10.74 -19.07
N CYS A 184 14.68 9.86 -19.14
CA CYS A 184 14.88 8.43 -18.95
C CYS A 184 15.83 7.85 -20.02
N LYS A 185 15.71 8.29 -21.26
CA LYS A 185 16.57 7.84 -22.36
C LYS A 185 17.97 8.45 -22.31
N THR A 186 18.04 9.77 -22.12
CA THR A 186 19.29 10.52 -22.25
C THR A 186 20.17 10.43 -21.02
N LYS A 187 19.61 10.57 -19.83
CA LYS A 187 20.35 10.60 -18.56
C LYS A 187 20.45 9.22 -17.89
N HIS A 188 19.36 8.46 -17.91
CA HIS A 188 19.33 7.14 -17.28
C HIS A 188 19.62 5.99 -18.24
N HIS A 189 19.72 6.28 -19.54
CA HIS A 189 19.96 5.30 -20.61
C HIS A 189 18.94 4.16 -20.65
N ILE A 190 17.68 4.46 -20.25
CA ILE A 190 16.59 3.49 -20.21
C ILE A 190 15.72 3.70 -21.45
N THR A 191 15.89 2.83 -22.44
CA THR A 191 15.10 2.82 -23.67
C THR A 191 13.89 1.88 -23.59
N GLN A 192 13.97 0.85 -22.74
CA GLN A 192 12.90 -0.11 -22.46
C GLN A 192 12.65 -0.17 -20.95
N PRO A 193 11.84 0.75 -20.41
CA PRO A 193 11.54 0.78 -18.99
C PRO A 193 10.76 -0.47 -18.58
N HIS A 194 11.10 -1.02 -17.41
CA HIS A 194 10.42 -2.19 -16.84
C HIS A 194 10.29 -2.05 -15.33
N PHE A 195 9.21 -2.58 -14.79
CA PHE A 195 9.00 -2.59 -13.35
C PHE A 195 10.06 -3.47 -12.66
N PRO A 196 10.78 -2.94 -11.65
CA PRO A 196 11.89 -3.67 -11.04
C PRO A 196 11.42 -4.97 -10.37
N PRO A 197 12.07 -6.12 -10.66
CA PRO A 197 11.65 -7.43 -10.15
C PRO A 197 11.58 -7.54 -8.64
N ILE A 198 12.36 -6.71 -7.90
CA ILE A 198 12.32 -6.69 -6.44
C ILE A 198 10.91 -6.39 -5.92
N PHE A 199 10.12 -5.54 -6.60
CA PHE A 199 8.75 -5.18 -6.20
C PHE A 199 7.68 -6.21 -6.62
N SER A 200 8.11 -7.36 -7.08
CA SER A 200 7.30 -8.55 -7.36
C SER A 200 7.93 -9.84 -6.80
N SER A 201 8.97 -9.71 -5.97
CA SER A 201 9.73 -10.84 -5.42
C SER A 201 8.97 -11.65 -4.36
N ILE A 202 7.96 -11.06 -3.74
CA ILE A 202 7.09 -11.73 -2.77
C ILE A 202 5.78 -12.10 -3.48
N ARG A 203 5.33 -13.35 -3.34
CA ARG A 203 4.01 -13.79 -3.80
C ARG A 203 3.02 -13.69 -2.66
N PRO A 204 1.83 -13.08 -2.87
CA PRO A 204 0.82 -13.01 -1.81
C PRO A 204 0.33 -14.42 -1.46
N ALA A 205 0.15 -14.68 -0.17
CA ALA A 205 -0.44 -15.92 0.31
C ALA A 205 -1.95 -15.97 -0.03
N GLN A 206 -2.50 -17.19 -0.07
CA GLN A 206 -3.94 -17.39 -0.13
C GLN A 206 -4.48 -17.62 1.29
N GLN A 207 -5.68 -17.14 1.57
CA GLN A 207 -6.36 -17.41 2.84
C GLN A 207 -6.56 -18.91 3.03
N GLY A 208 -6.34 -19.39 4.27
CA GLY A 208 -6.40 -20.79 4.62
C GLY A 208 -5.81 -21.06 6.01
N ALA A 209 -5.03 -22.11 6.16
CA ALA A 209 -4.49 -22.53 7.46
C ALA A 209 -3.49 -21.53 8.09
N ASP A 210 -2.76 -20.76 7.27
CA ASP A 210 -1.75 -19.85 7.76
C ASP A 210 -2.33 -18.48 8.17
N PHE A 211 -3.37 -18.04 7.48
CA PHE A 211 -4.13 -16.85 7.85
C PHE A 211 -5.52 -16.84 7.22
N PHE A 212 -6.47 -16.16 7.84
CA PHE A 212 -7.82 -15.97 7.32
C PHE A 212 -8.47 -14.71 7.90
N GLU A 213 -9.43 -14.14 7.17
CA GLU A 213 -10.19 -12.98 7.63
C GLU A 213 -11.12 -13.36 8.78
N ALA A 214 -11.17 -12.53 9.81
CA ALA A 214 -12.15 -12.63 10.88
C ALA A 214 -13.50 -12.05 10.39
N THR A 215 -14.49 -12.89 10.29
CA THR A 215 -15.86 -12.52 9.86
C THR A 215 -16.85 -12.68 11.00
N GLY A 216 -18.08 -12.23 10.83
CA GLY A 216 -19.15 -12.37 11.83
C GLY A 216 -19.47 -13.81 12.21
N SER A 217 -19.12 -14.77 11.33
CA SER A 217 -19.28 -16.22 11.58
C SER A 217 -18.03 -16.88 12.16
N THR A 218 -16.94 -16.15 12.42
CA THR A 218 -15.70 -16.72 12.96
C THR A 218 -15.90 -17.14 14.42
N PRO A 219 -15.78 -18.43 14.77
CA PRO A 219 -15.94 -18.90 16.14
C PRO A 219 -14.83 -18.37 17.06
N GLY A 220 -15.20 -18.11 18.33
CA GLY A 220 -14.25 -17.77 19.39
C GLY A 220 -13.76 -16.31 19.36
N LEU A 221 -14.41 -15.43 18.62
CA LEU A 221 -14.15 -13.99 18.72
C LEU A 221 -14.55 -13.46 20.10
N PRO A 222 -13.71 -12.59 20.72
CA PRO A 222 -13.99 -12.04 22.05
C PRO A 222 -15.16 -11.06 22.04
N VAL A 223 -15.44 -10.44 20.90
CA VAL A 223 -16.56 -9.51 20.65
C VAL A 223 -17.01 -9.65 19.20
N PRO A 224 -18.19 -9.15 18.82
CA PRO A 224 -18.63 -9.10 17.42
C PRO A 224 -17.62 -8.34 16.54
N VAL A 225 -17.48 -8.75 15.27
CA VAL A 225 -16.47 -8.20 14.33
C VAL A 225 -16.51 -6.66 14.26
N HIS A 226 -17.69 -6.06 14.24
CA HIS A 226 -17.82 -4.58 14.17
C HIS A 226 -17.30 -3.87 15.44
N MET A 227 -17.09 -4.59 16.54
CA MET A 227 -16.51 -4.07 17.78
C MET A 227 -15.03 -4.41 17.94
N LEU A 228 -14.44 -5.23 17.07
CA LEU A 228 -13.05 -5.66 17.24
C LEU A 228 -12.06 -4.48 17.28
N SER A 229 -12.34 -3.40 16.56
CA SER A 229 -11.48 -2.21 16.57
C SER A 229 -11.28 -1.59 17.95
N THR A 230 -12.25 -1.77 18.87
CA THR A 230 -12.16 -1.25 20.25
C THR A 230 -11.11 -1.96 21.09
N LEU A 231 -10.64 -3.12 20.66
CA LEU A 231 -9.61 -3.92 21.34
C LEU A 231 -8.19 -3.55 20.92
N PHE A 232 -8.02 -2.70 19.90
CA PHE A 232 -6.74 -2.28 19.34
C PHE A 232 -6.38 -0.83 19.71
N VAL A 233 -6.73 -0.39 20.88
CA VAL A 233 -6.48 0.96 21.41
C VAL A 233 -5.07 1.06 22.00
#